data_913a842d6313dec1d5386580a073bd25
#
_entry.id   913a842d6313dec1d5386580a073bd25
#
_cell.length_a   1.000
_cell.length_b   1.000
_cell.length_c   1.000
_cell.angle_alpha   90.00
_cell.angle_beta   90.00
_cell.angle_gamma   90.00
#
_symmetry.space_group_name_H-M   'P 1'
#
loop_
_entity.id
_entity.type
_entity.pdbx_description
1 polymer ?
#
loop_
_entity_poly.entity_id
_entity_poly.type
_entity_poly.pdbx_seq_one_letter_code
_entity_poly.pdbx_strand_id
1 'polypeptide(L)'
;MSEAKPFEDQLTDLEREITKEVEGITVRTPRPTVFTKPVPLPTTEPVRESIETVLEQRQSVHGDFHQDARISQALKHVIREGMNWPNLSPEAREALDNIMTKVGRILAGDPRHPGHWDDVVGYATLVLRTLS
;
A
#
# COMPACT_ATOMS: atom_id res chain seq x y z
N MET A 1 -11.94 41.05 14.45
CA MET A 1 -12.29 39.61 14.53
C MET A 1 -12.83 39.21 13.17
N SER A 2 -12.06 38.43 12.45
CA SER A 2 -12.54 37.86 11.19
C SER A 2 -13.49 36.72 11.51
N GLU A 3 -14.76 36.89 11.22
CA GLU A 3 -15.72 35.81 11.28
C GLU A 3 -15.31 34.74 10.25
N ALA A 4 -15.10 33.50 10.73
CA ALA A 4 -14.86 32.38 9.87
C ALA A 4 -16.10 32.18 8.97
N LYS A 5 -15.91 32.15 7.66
CA LYS A 5 -16.98 31.82 6.73
C LYS A 5 -17.60 30.46 7.08
N PRO A 6 -18.92 30.33 7.03
CA PRO A 6 -19.55 29.03 7.26
C PRO A 6 -19.02 28.00 6.26
N PHE A 7 -18.96 26.76 6.68
CA PHE A 7 -18.40 25.64 5.90
C PHE A 7 -19.02 25.49 4.50
N GLU A 8 -20.31 25.81 4.38
CA GLU A 8 -21.03 25.78 3.09
C GLU A 8 -20.50 26.80 2.09
N ASP A 9 -20.10 27.99 2.54
CA ASP A 9 -19.51 29.02 1.66
C ASP A 9 -18.08 28.64 1.23
N GLN A 10 -17.34 27.93 2.05
CA GLN A 10 -16.01 27.41 1.69
C GLN A 10 -16.11 26.33 0.61
N LEU A 11 -17.09 25.43 0.69
CA LEU A 11 -17.35 24.42 -0.34
C LEU A 11 -17.76 25.06 -1.68
N THR A 12 -18.58 26.09 -1.67
CA THR A 12 -19.02 26.80 -2.86
C THR A 12 -17.85 27.52 -3.54
N ASP A 13 -16.93 28.11 -2.78
CA ASP A 13 -15.72 28.76 -3.30
C ASP A 13 -14.77 27.73 -3.92
N LEU A 14 -14.62 26.55 -3.29
CA LEU A 14 -13.82 25.45 -3.82
C LEU A 14 -14.38 24.88 -5.12
N GLU A 15 -15.70 24.69 -5.19
CA GLU A 15 -16.37 24.24 -6.41
C GLU A 15 -16.24 25.24 -7.56
N ARG A 16 -16.25 26.53 -7.27
CA ARG A 16 -16.00 27.59 -8.27
C ARG A 16 -14.57 27.58 -8.79
N GLU A 17 -13.58 27.35 -7.93
CA GLU A 17 -12.19 27.23 -8.34
C GLU A 17 -11.95 26.00 -9.22
N ILE A 18 -12.49 24.86 -8.85
CA ILE A 18 -12.42 23.62 -9.64
C ILE A 18 -13.09 23.81 -11.00
N THR A 19 -14.24 24.45 -11.06
CA THR A 19 -14.96 24.73 -12.32
C THR A 19 -14.17 25.67 -13.22
N LYS A 20 -13.46 26.67 -12.69
CA LYS A 20 -12.59 27.56 -13.45
C LYS A 20 -11.38 26.85 -14.04
N GLU A 21 -10.76 25.93 -13.30
CA GLU A 21 -9.66 25.12 -13.82
C GLU A 21 -10.12 24.16 -14.94
N VAL A 22 -11.30 23.57 -14.79
CA VAL A 22 -11.87 22.68 -15.81
C VAL A 22 -12.31 23.44 -17.07
N GLU A 23 -12.83 24.65 -16.96
CA GLU A 23 -13.19 25.50 -18.13
C GLU A 23 -11.97 26.02 -18.89
N GLY A 24 -10.81 26.17 -18.23
CA GLY A 24 -9.54 26.52 -18.87
C GLY A 24 -8.86 25.37 -19.60
N ILE A 25 -9.28 24.13 -19.36
CA ILE A 25 -8.84 22.98 -20.12
C ILE A 25 -9.66 22.90 -21.39
N THR A 26 -9.12 23.42 -22.49
CA THR A 26 -9.64 23.12 -23.82
C THR A 26 -9.46 21.62 -24.03
N VAL A 27 -10.53 20.87 -23.81
CA VAL A 27 -10.58 19.49 -24.25
C VAL A 27 -10.51 19.55 -25.78
N ARG A 28 -9.31 19.40 -26.32
CA ARG A 28 -9.16 19.06 -27.72
C ARG A 28 -9.95 17.77 -27.90
N THR A 29 -11.10 17.86 -28.55
CA THR A 29 -11.78 16.67 -29.08
C THR A 29 -10.71 15.83 -29.75
N PRO A 30 -10.48 14.59 -29.27
CA PRO A 30 -9.52 13.73 -29.93
C PRO A 30 -9.99 13.64 -31.38
N ARG A 31 -9.10 13.95 -32.32
CA ARG A 31 -9.33 13.65 -33.73
C ARG A 31 -9.87 12.23 -33.77
N PRO A 32 -10.94 11.93 -34.55
CA PRO A 32 -11.35 10.56 -34.74
C PRO A 32 -10.12 9.81 -35.24
N THR A 33 -9.49 9.08 -34.33
CA THR A 33 -8.44 8.15 -34.68
C THR A 33 -9.09 7.17 -35.65
N VAL A 34 -8.63 7.20 -36.89
CA VAL A 34 -8.96 6.17 -37.85
C VAL A 34 -8.80 4.84 -37.12
N PHE A 35 -9.89 4.09 -37.01
CA PHE A 35 -9.91 2.76 -36.42
C PHE A 35 -8.93 1.90 -37.20
N THR A 36 -7.67 1.94 -36.83
CA THR A 36 -6.70 0.94 -37.22
C THR A 36 -7.07 -0.33 -36.47
N LYS A 37 -7.30 -1.41 -37.20
CA LYS A 37 -7.57 -2.79 -36.79
C LYS A 37 -7.56 -3.04 -35.28
N PRO A 38 -8.55 -3.72 -34.70
CA PRO A 38 -8.53 -4.05 -33.29
C PRO A 38 -7.21 -4.74 -32.97
N VAL A 39 -6.42 -4.13 -32.11
CA VAL A 39 -5.24 -4.78 -31.52
C VAL A 39 -5.79 -6.03 -30.85
N PRO A 40 -5.37 -7.25 -31.23
CA PRO A 40 -5.83 -8.44 -30.54
C PRO A 40 -5.51 -8.27 -29.06
N LEU A 41 -6.51 -8.44 -28.19
CA LEU A 41 -6.33 -8.51 -26.76
C LEU A 41 -5.22 -9.53 -26.49
N PRO A 42 -4.21 -9.20 -25.69
CA PRO A 42 -3.16 -10.15 -25.36
C PRO A 42 -3.81 -11.40 -24.79
N THR A 43 -3.55 -12.51 -25.42
CA THR A 43 -4.00 -13.83 -24.99
C THR A 43 -3.62 -14.03 -23.54
N THR A 44 -4.51 -14.55 -22.73
CA THR A 44 -4.40 -14.76 -21.27
C THR A 44 -3.20 -15.64 -20.85
N GLU A 45 -2.56 -16.33 -21.77
CA GLU A 45 -1.43 -17.23 -21.50
C GLU A 45 -0.15 -16.54 -21.01
N PRO A 46 0.33 -15.42 -21.59
CA PRO A 46 1.53 -14.75 -21.07
C PRO A 46 1.37 -14.16 -19.67
N VAL A 47 0.13 -13.84 -19.28
CA VAL A 47 -0.15 -13.30 -17.93
C VAL A 47 -0.07 -14.41 -16.86
N ARG A 48 -0.51 -15.63 -17.16
CA ARG A 48 -0.40 -16.76 -16.23
C ARG A 48 1.04 -17.19 -16.02
N GLU A 49 1.82 -17.31 -17.09
CA GLU A 49 3.23 -17.65 -17.01
C GLU A 49 4.01 -16.60 -16.20
N SER A 50 3.72 -15.31 -16.38
CA SER A 50 4.35 -14.24 -15.60
C SER A 50 3.97 -14.26 -14.11
N ILE A 51 2.75 -14.66 -13.77
CA ILE A 51 2.30 -14.79 -12.39
C ILE A 51 2.98 -15.99 -11.72
N GLU A 52 3.03 -17.14 -12.36
CA GLU A 52 3.71 -18.34 -11.83
C GLU A 52 5.19 -18.06 -11.60
N THR A 53 5.88 -17.44 -12.54
CA THR A 53 7.29 -17.04 -12.38
C THR A 53 7.48 -16.08 -11.21
N VAL A 54 6.60 -15.10 -11.03
CA VAL A 54 6.64 -14.16 -9.90
C VAL A 54 6.39 -14.89 -8.58
N LEU A 55 5.46 -15.84 -8.54
CA LEU A 55 5.18 -16.63 -7.35
C LEU A 55 6.35 -17.53 -6.95
N GLU A 56 7.01 -18.18 -7.91
CA GLU A 56 8.21 -18.98 -7.67
C GLU A 56 9.36 -18.13 -7.13
N GLN A 57 9.61 -16.96 -7.73
CA GLN A 57 10.62 -16.02 -7.24
C GLN A 57 10.31 -15.54 -5.82
N ARG A 58 9.05 -15.25 -5.53
CA ARG A 58 8.63 -14.86 -4.17
C ARG A 58 8.79 -15.99 -3.18
N GLN A 59 8.46 -17.21 -3.56
CA GLN A 59 8.61 -18.38 -2.71
C GLN A 59 10.08 -18.63 -2.34
N SER A 60 11.02 -18.43 -3.26
CA SER A 60 12.46 -18.58 -2.98
C SER A 60 12.99 -17.56 -1.97
N VAL A 61 12.41 -16.35 -1.94
CA VAL A 61 12.86 -15.27 -1.03
C VAL A 61 12.06 -15.25 0.27
N HIS A 62 10.74 -15.45 0.20
CA HIS A 62 9.84 -15.31 1.34
C HIS A 62 9.46 -16.65 1.99
N GLY A 63 9.87 -17.78 1.39
CA GLY A 63 9.52 -19.12 1.85
C GLY A 63 8.10 -19.54 1.47
N ASP A 64 7.65 -20.66 2.05
CA ASP A 64 6.30 -21.16 1.86
C ASP A 64 5.27 -20.20 2.48
N PHE A 65 4.31 -19.76 1.67
CA PHE A 65 3.27 -18.82 2.10
C PHE A 65 2.45 -19.35 3.29
N HIS A 66 2.18 -20.66 3.37
CA HIS A 66 1.45 -21.24 4.49
C HIS A 66 2.23 -21.12 5.80
N GLN A 67 3.51 -21.36 5.75
CA GLN A 67 4.39 -21.25 6.92
C GLN A 67 4.54 -19.79 7.34
N ASP A 68 4.79 -18.88 6.39
CA ASP A 68 4.86 -17.44 6.64
C ASP A 68 3.56 -16.92 7.27
N ALA A 69 2.42 -17.23 6.66
CA ALA A 69 1.12 -16.80 7.17
C ALA A 69 0.85 -17.31 8.59
N ARG A 70 1.14 -18.59 8.86
CA ARG A 70 0.98 -19.18 10.20
C ARG A 70 1.83 -18.49 11.24
N ILE A 71 3.10 -18.26 10.94
CA ILE A 71 4.05 -17.59 11.86
C ILE A 71 3.63 -16.14 12.08
N SER A 72 3.36 -15.40 11.00
CA SER A 72 2.98 -14.00 11.05
C SER A 72 1.70 -13.78 11.87
N GLN A 73 0.68 -14.62 11.66
CA GLN A 73 -0.56 -14.53 12.43
C GLN A 73 -0.39 -14.88 13.90
N ALA A 74 0.42 -15.88 14.22
CA ALA A 74 0.74 -16.23 15.61
C ALA A 74 1.47 -15.08 16.32
N LEU A 75 2.46 -14.47 15.68
CA LEU A 75 3.18 -13.31 16.22
C LEU A 75 2.25 -12.12 16.43
N LYS A 76 1.40 -11.82 15.46
CA LYS A 76 0.38 -10.74 15.56
C LYS A 76 -0.59 -10.99 16.70
N HIS A 77 -0.98 -12.23 16.93
CA HIS A 77 -1.84 -12.59 18.05
C HIS A 77 -1.15 -12.27 19.38
N VAL A 78 0.09 -12.74 19.56
CA VAL A 78 0.85 -12.51 20.80
C VAL A 78 1.07 -11.03 21.10
N ILE A 79 1.46 -10.22 20.13
CA ILE A 79 1.68 -8.77 20.37
C ILE A 79 0.38 -8.04 20.76
N ARG A 80 -0.77 -8.50 20.27
CA ARG A 80 -2.08 -7.92 20.59
C ARG A 80 -2.57 -8.25 22.01
N GLU A 81 -2.00 -9.27 22.65
CA GLU A 81 -2.25 -9.57 24.06
C GLU A 81 -1.49 -8.66 25.03
N GLY A 82 -0.53 -7.87 24.53
CA GLY A 82 0.23 -6.92 25.33
C GLY A 82 -0.66 -5.87 25.99
N MET A 83 -0.45 -5.61 27.30
CA MET A 83 -1.26 -4.68 28.11
C MET A 83 -1.32 -3.28 27.47
N ASN A 84 -0.28 -2.85 26.78
CA ASN A 84 -0.20 -1.53 26.16
C ASN A 84 -0.74 -1.50 24.71
N TRP A 85 -1.12 -2.63 24.15
CA TRP A 85 -1.67 -2.67 22.80
C TRP A 85 -2.85 -1.70 22.58
N PRO A 86 -3.85 -1.61 23.50
CA PRO A 86 -4.95 -0.68 23.34
C PRO A 86 -4.51 0.81 23.40
N ASN A 87 -3.37 1.09 24.01
CA ASN A 87 -2.85 2.45 24.20
C ASN A 87 -1.96 2.91 23.02
N LEU A 88 -1.62 2.01 22.10
CA LEU A 88 -0.83 2.37 20.92
C LEU A 88 -1.65 3.19 19.93
N SER A 89 -0.98 4.12 19.25
CA SER A 89 -1.58 4.82 18.12
C SER A 89 -1.90 3.86 16.95
N PRO A 90 -2.81 4.21 16.04
CA PRO A 90 -3.08 3.40 14.86
C PRO A 90 -1.82 3.14 14.03
N GLU A 91 -0.95 4.12 13.89
CA GLU A 91 0.31 4.01 13.14
C GLU A 91 1.27 3.01 13.79
N ALA A 92 1.38 3.04 15.11
CA ALA A 92 2.22 2.10 15.85
C ALA A 92 1.71 0.66 15.75
N ARG A 93 0.38 0.45 15.82
CA ARG A 93 -0.23 -0.87 15.64
C ARG A 93 0.02 -1.41 14.23
N GLU A 94 -0.19 -0.58 13.21
CA GLU A 94 0.04 -0.96 11.82
C GLU A 94 1.51 -1.28 11.57
N ALA A 95 2.43 -0.47 12.10
CA ALA A 95 3.87 -0.74 11.98
C ALA A 95 4.26 -2.06 12.64
N LEU A 96 3.76 -2.36 13.84
CA LEU A 96 4.02 -3.62 14.52
C LEU A 96 3.44 -4.83 13.74
N ASP A 97 2.23 -4.72 13.21
CA ASP A 97 1.63 -5.76 12.39
C ASP A 97 2.46 -6.04 11.12
N ASN A 98 2.99 -5.01 10.47
CA ASN A 98 3.87 -5.15 9.32
C ASN A 98 5.24 -5.73 9.70
N ILE A 99 5.83 -5.30 10.82
CA ILE A 99 7.07 -5.88 11.35
C ILE A 99 6.89 -7.39 11.61
N MET A 100 5.78 -7.81 12.23
CA MET A 100 5.51 -9.24 12.45
C MET A 100 5.38 -10.01 11.13
N THR A 101 4.85 -9.41 10.10
CA THR A 101 4.84 -10.02 8.76
C THR A 101 6.26 -10.20 8.21
N LYS A 102 7.15 -9.22 8.39
CA LYS A 102 8.55 -9.33 7.95
C LYS A 102 9.32 -10.37 8.76
N VAL A 103 9.07 -10.45 10.06
CA VAL A 103 9.62 -11.49 10.91
C VAL A 103 9.15 -12.88 10.45
N GLY A 104 7.87 -13.03 10.10
CA GLY A 104 7.35 -14.28 9.52
C GLY A 104 8.13 -14.72 8.28
N ARG A 105 8.39 -13.79 7.36
CA ARG A 105 9.16 -14.04 6.14
C ARG A 105 10.63 -14.37 6.41
N ILE A 106 11.26 -13.73 7.38
CA ILE A 106 12.63 -14.06 7.83
C ILE A 106 12.69 -15.48 8.36
N LEU A 107 11.67 -15.92 9.09
CA LEU A 107 11.63 -17.25 9.70
C LEU A 107 11.20 -18.36 8.73
N ALA A 108 10.40 -18.03 7.72
CA ALA A 108 9.90 -18.99 6.75
C ALA A 108 10.74 -19.06 5.46
N GLY A 109 11.43 -17.98 5.11
CA GLY A 109 12.19 -17.83 3.86
C GLY A 109 13.69 -17.64 4.08
N ASP A 110 14.28 -16.72 3.31
CA ASP A 110 15.70 -16.39 3.43
C ASP A 110 15.95 -15.40 4.59
N PRO A 111 16.58 -15.86 5.69
CA PRO A 111 16.84 -14.98 6.84
C PRO A 111 17.90 -13.91 6.57
N ARG A 112 18.63 -14.02 5.48
CA ARG A 112 19.70 -13.07 5.09
C ARG A 112 19.24 -12.05 4.04
N HIS A 113 17.99 -12.15 3.56
CA HIS A 113 17.48 -11.20 2.60
C HIS A 113 17.39 -9.78 3.19
N PRO A 114 18.24 -8.83 2.73
CA PRO A 114 18.35 -7.52 3.37
C PRO A 114 17.04 -6.71 3.35
N GLY A 115 16.22 -6.88 2.31
CA GLY A 115 14.96 -6.17 2.19
C GLY A 115 13.98 -6.40 3.34
N HIS A 116 14.00 -7.56 4.00
CA HIS A 116 13.16 -7.80 5.17
C HIS A 116 13.60 -6.97 6.38
N TRP A 117 14.90 -6.86 6.57
CA TRP A 117 15.48 -6.07 7.66
C TRP A 117 15.35 -4.57 7.41
N ASP A 118 15.52 -4.12 6.16
CA ASP A 118 15.28 -2.74 5.76
C ASP A 118 13.83 -2.32 6.01
N ASP A 119 12.87 -3.20 5.71
CA ASP A 119 11.45 -2.96 5.98
C ASP A 119 11.18 -2.83 7.49
N VAL A 120 11.79 -3.68 8.33
CA VAL A 120 11.66 -3.60 9.79
C VAL A 120 12.17 -2.25 10.31
N VAL A 121 13.35 -1.82 9.84
CA VAL A 121 13.92 -0.51 10.18
C VAL A 121 13.01 0.62 9.68
N GLY A 122 12.47 0.50 8.47
CA GLY A 122 11.56 1.47 7.88
C GLY A 122 10.32 1.69 8.74
N TYR A 123 9.61 0.64 9.10
CA TYR A 123 8.41 0.73 9.93
C TYR A 123 8.70 1.28 11.33
N ALA A 124 9.80 0.83 11.96
CA ALA A 124 10.23 1.37 13.25
C ALA A 124 10.55 2.87 13.18
N THR A 125 11.20 3.31 12.11
CA THR A 125 11.52 4.72 11.87
C THR A 125 10.28 5.57 11.68
N LEU A 126 9.26 5.05 10.97
CA LEU A 126 7.98 5.76 10.80
C LEU A 126 7.32 6.02 12.15
N VAL A 127 7.27 5.04 13.03
CA VAL A 127 6.72 5.22 14.39
C VAL A 127 7.55 6.23 15.19
N LEU A 128 8.87 6.10 15.16
CA LEU A 128 9.76 7.01 15.88
C LEU A 128 9.51 8.48 15.51
N ARG A 129 9.23 8.77 14.25
CA ARG A 129 8.89 10.13 13.78
C ARG A 129 7.58 10.66 14.34
N THR A 130 6.64 9.79 14.73
CA THR A 130 5.36 10.21 15.35
C THR A 130 5.51 10.54 16.82
N LEU A 131 6.62 10.12 17.46
CA LEU A 131 6.88 10.31 18.88
C LEU A 131 7.71 11.57 19.21
N SER A 132 8.19 12.24 18.18
CA SER A 132 9.05 13.44 18.29
C SER A 132 8.31 14.76 18.17
#